data_fbdc0f48f04ce6a8f8922f6d35340c7c
#
_entry.id   fbdc0f48f04ce6a8f8922f6d35340c7c
#
_cell.length_a   1.000
_cell.length_b   1.000
_cell.length_c   1.000
_cell.angle_alpha   90.00
_cell.angle_beta   90.00
_cell.angle_gamma   90.00
#
_symmetry.space_group_name_H-M   'P 1'
#
loop_
_entity.id
_entity.type
_entity.pdbx_description
1 polymer ?
#
loop_
_entity_poly.entity_id
_entity_poly.type
_entity_poly.pdbx_seq_one_letter_code
_entity_poly.pdbx_strand_id
1 'polypeptide(L)'
;MSELLELGKNACDAKYVLQKLTTEEKNKALQTAANDLCERQEEILAANVLDLENGKNNGMNPGLLDRLKLTGERIAQIAEGLRQIAALPDCIGETMEHFERPNGLKIDKVRVPLGVVGIIYEARPNVTADAFGLCFKTGNAVILKGGSDAIHSNIAIVKVLQDALEACSMPGTAVQLIEDTDRAVTAQFMKMKEYVDVLIPRGGAGLIRSVVENSTIPVIETGTGNCHVYVDKDADVDMAVKILMNAKTQRIGVCNACESLVVHRAVRDKFLPKMAEALKTKNVELRGDESIREILPDCIPATEEDYGTEYLDYILSVKTVDSVEEAIAHINRYNTKHSECIVTENTETAEKFLNEVDAACVYVNASTRFTDGFEFGFGAEIGISTQKLHARGPMGLRELTSYKYKIHGNGQIRG
;
A
#
# COMPACT_ATOMS: atom_id res chain seq x y z
N MET A 1 -28.55 -7.82 4.46
CA MET A 1 -28.55 -6.67 5.41
C MET A 1 -28.45 -7.13 6.87
N SER A 2 -29.14 -8.17 7.33
CA SER A 2 -29.01 -8.70 8.70
C SER A 2 -27.58 -9.19 9.00
N GLU A 3 -26.97 -9.94 8.09
CA GLU A 3 -25.60 -10.45 8.21
C GLU A 3 -24.54 -9.34 8.32
N LEU A 4 -24.56 -8.34 7.44
CA LEU A 4 -23.64 -7.19 7.54
C LEU A 4 -23.75 -6.42 8.85
N LEU A 5 -24.99 -6.26 9.36
CA LEU A 5 -25.20 -5.60 10.65
C LEU A 5 -24.67 -6.42 11.81
N GLU A 6 -24.74 -7.74 11.73
CA GLU A 6 -24.18 -8.64 12.72
C GLU A 6 -22.65 -8.58 12.71
N LEU A 7 -22.02 -8.67 11.52
CA LEU A 7 -20.57 -8.48 11.36
C LEU A 7 -20.11 -7.12 11.96
N GLY A 8 -20.85 -6.06 11.66
CA GLY A 8 -20.57 -4.72 12.19
C GLY A 8 -20.62 -4.65 13.71
N LYS A 9 -21.65 -5.21 14.34
CA LYS A 9 -21.80 -5.26 15.81
C LYS A 9 -20.68 -6.09 16.43
N ASN A 10 -20.41 -7.27 15.91
CA ASN A 10 -19.37 -8.17 16.39
C ASN A 10 -17.98 -7.50 16.34
N ALA A 11 -17.66 -6.77 15.26
CA ALA A 11 -16.41 -6.01 15.16
C ALA A 11 -16.34 -4.87 16.19
N CYS A 12 -17.46 -4.15 16.42
CA CYS A 12 -17.54 -3.13 17.44
C CYS A 12 -17.33 -3.68 18.86
N ASP A 13 -17.84 -4.85 19.16
CA ASP A 13 -17.63 -5.52 20.45
C ASP A 13 -16.17 -5.99 20.59
N ALA A 14 -15.63 -6.58 19.53
CA ALA A 14 -14.25 -7.04 19.50
C ALA A 14 -13.24 -5.91 19.73
N LYS A 15 -13.42 -4.73 19.09
CA LYS A 15 -12.47 -3.60 19.25
C LYS A 15 -12.26 -3.18 20.69
N TYR A 16 -13.29 -3.28 21.56
CA TYR A 16 -13.17 -2.94 22.98
C TYR A 16 -12.39 -3.99 23.78
N VAL A 17 -12.29 -5.22 23.30
CA VAL A 17 -11.41 -6.25 23.87
C VAL A 17 -9.99 -6.01 23.39
N LEU A 18 -9.79 -5.83 22.08
CA LEU A 18 -8.47 -5.69 21.46
C LEU A 18 -7.66 -4.50 22.00
N GLN A 19 -8.31 -3.38 22.29
CA GLN A 19 -7.63 -2.19 22.82
C GLN A 19 -7.04 -2.39 24.24
N LYS A 20 -7.41 -3.48 24.93
CA LYS A 20 -6.93 -3.81 26.28
C LYS A 20 -5.79 -4.83 26.27
N LEU A 21 -5.52 -5.46 25.13
CA LEU A 21 -4.49 -6.49 25.01
C LEU A 21 -3.10 -5.91 25.19
N THR A 22 -2.27 -6.63 25.91
CA THR A 22 -0.84 -6.35 26.02
C THR A 22 -0.11 -6.72 24.73
N THR A 23 1.10 -6.20 24.57
CA THR A 23 1.98 -6.54 23.45
C THR A 23 2.25 -8.05 23.39
N GLU A 24 2.46 -8.69 24.54
CA GLU A 24 2.73 -10.12 24.67
C GLU A 24 1.53 -10.96 24.21
N GLU A 25 0.33 -10.58 24.61
CA GLU A 25 -0.90 -11.24 24.20
C GLU A 25 -1.09 -11.16 22.68
N LYS A 26 -0.94 -9.96 22.09
CA LYS A 26 -1.01 -9.77 20.64
C LYS A 26 0.04 -10.59 19.90
N ASN A 27 1.29 -10.57 20.38
CA ASN A 27 2.37 -11.31 19.75
C ASN A 27 2.13 -12.82 19.79
N LYS A 28 1.65 -13.34 20.93
CA LYS A 28 1.30 -14.76 21.07
C LYS A 28 0.21 -15.17 20.09
N ALA A 29 -0.85 -14.38 19.95
CA ALA A 29 -1.95 -14.68 19.03
C ALA A 29 -1.48 -14.68 17.56
N LEU A 30 -0.65 -13.70 17.16
CA LEU A 30 -0.09 -13.65 15.81
C LEU A 30 0.84 -14.83 15.52
N GLN A 31 1.64 -15.26 16.50
CA GLN A 31 2.49 -16.44 16.36
C GLN A 31 1.68 -17.74 16.26
N THR A 32 0.61 -17.86 17.08
CA THR A 32 -0.33 -18.98 16.98
C THR A 32 -0.98 -19.02 15.59
N ALA A 33 -1.52 -17.90 15.13
CA ALA A 33 -2.11 -17.81 13.79
C ALA A 33 -1.12 -18.18 12.68
N ALA A 34 0.14 -17.75 12.78
CA ALA A 34 1.20 -18.11 11.83
C ALA A 34 1.49 -19.63 11.82
N ASN A 35 1.48 -20.26 13.00
CA ASN A 35 1.69 -21.71 13.10
C ASN A 35 0.51 -22.49 12.53
N ASP A 36 -0.72 -22.09 12.90
CA ASP A 36 -1.94 -22.74 12.44
C ASP A 36 -2.11 -22.63 10.92
N LEU A 37 -1.71 -21.51 10.30
CA LEU A 37 -1.69 -21.38 8.82
C LEU A 37 -0.77 -22.44 8.17
N CYS A 38 0.40 -22.71 8.77
CA CYS A 38 1.30 -23.74 8.27
C CYS A 38 0.78 -25.16 8.55
N GLU A 39 0.24 -25.41 9.74
CA GLU A 39 -0.27 -26.73 10.15
C GLU A 39 -1.51 -27.12 9.36
N ARG A 40 -2.38 -26.18 9.06
CA ARG A 40 -3.63 -26.37 8.32
C ARG A 40 -3.55 -25.98 6.84
N GLN A 41 -2.34 -25.95 6.28
CA GLN A 41 -2.14 -25.55 4.88
C GLN A 41 -2.94 -26.39 3.86
N GLU A 42 -3.17 -27.67 4.15
CA GLU A 42 -3.92 -28.55 3.26
C GLU A 42 -5.37 -28.11 3.07
N GLU A 43 -6.02 -27.61 4.13
CA GLU A 43 -7.39 -27.03 4.04
C GLU A 43 -7.40 -25.78 3.14
N ILE A 44 -6.40 -24.90 3.32
CA ILE A 44 -6.28 -23.67 2.53
C ILE A 44 -5.98 -23.99 1.08
N LEU A 45 -5.09 -24.95 0.82
CA LEU A 45 -4.75 -25.37 -0.53
C LEU A 45 -5.93 -26.04 -1.25
N ALA A 46 -6.73 -26.86 -0.53
CA ALA A 46 -7.95 -27.46 -1.08
C ALA A 46 -8.97 -26.38 -1.49
N ALA A 47 -9.16 -25.35 -0.66
CA ALA A 47 -10.01 -24.21 -0.98
C ALA A 47 -9.47 -23.40 -2.17
N ASN A 48 -8.16 -23.23 -2.25
CA ASN A 48 -7.51 -22.49 -3.35
C ASN A 48 -7.65 -23.22 -4.71
N VAL A 49 -7.69 -24.55 -4.72
CA VAL A 49 -7.96 -25.31 -5.95
C VAL A 49 -9.30 -24.92 -6.55
N LEU A 50 -10.36 -24.75 -5.73
CA LEU A 50 -11.67 -24.33 -6.19
C LEU A 50 -11.64 -22.94 -6.84
N ASP A 51 -10.93 -21.99 -6.21
CA ASP A 51 -10.77 -20.65 -6.76
C ASP A 51 -10.01 -20.67 -8.09
N LEU A 52 -8.94 -21.47 -8.21
CA LEU A 52 -8.16 -21.61 -9.44
C LEU A 52 -8.97 -22.26 -10.57
N GLU A 53 -9.80 -23.26 -10.28
CA GLU A 53 -10.68 -23.88 -11.26
C GLU A 53 -11.74 -22.88 -11.75
N ASN A 54 -12.37 -22.14 -10.84
CA ASN A 54 -13.32 -21.09 -11.18
C ASN A 54 -12.66 -19.99 -12.03
N GLY A 55 -11.45 -19.54 -11.64
CA GLY A 55 -10.69 -18.53 -12.39
C GLY A 55 -10.40 -18.99 -13.81
N LYS A 56 -9.94 -20.24 -14.00
CA LYS A 56 -9.69 -20.81 -15.34
C LYS A 56 -10.97 -20.90 -16.17
N ASN A 57 -12.05 -21.39 -15.58
CA ASN A 57 -13.36 -21.52 -16.26
C ASN A 57 -13.91 -20.16 -16.70
N ASN A 58 -13.62 -19.11 -15.94
CA ASN A 58 -14.03 -17.73 -16.24
C ASN A 58 -13.05 -17.00 -17.17
N GLY A 59 -12.03 -17.67 -17.71
CA GLY A 59 -11.08 -17.06 -18.63
C GLY A 59 -10.11 -16.06 -18.01
N MET A 60 -9.81 -16.19 -16.70
CA MET A 60 -8.85 -15.33 -16.00
C MET A 60 -7.47 -15.41 -16.68
N ASN A 61 -6.82 -14.26 -16.88
CA ASN A 61 -5.51 -14.23 -17.49
C ASN A 61 -4.43 -14.91 -16.61
N PRO A 62 -3.34 -15.43 -17.23
CA PRO A 62 -2.31 -16.19 -16.51
C PRO A 62 -1.65 -15.41 -15.36
N GLY A 63 -1.48 -14.10 -15.47
CA GLY A 63 -0.89 -13.26 -14.42
C GLY A 63 -1.79 -13.14 -13.20
N LEU A 64 -3.10 -13.06 -13.38
CA LEU A 64 -4.07 -13.06 -12.27
C LEU A 64 -4.18 -14.45 -11.65
N LEU A 65 -4.16 -15.53 -12.43
CA LEU A 65 -4.13 -16.89 -11.92
C LEU A 65 -2.88 -17.16 -11.06
N ASP A 66 -1.71 -16.65 -11.48
CA ASP A 66 -0.51 -16.76 -10.66
C ASP A 66 -0.63 -15.98 -9.33
N ARG A 67 -1.24 -14.80 -9.34
CA ARG A 67 -1.51 -14.02 -8.11
C ARG A 67 -2.48 -14.73 -7.16
N LEU A 68 -3.48 -15.44 -7.71
CA LEU A 68 -4.48 -16.18 -6.97
C LEU A 68 -3.91 -17.47 -6.37
N LYS A 69 -2.94 -18.09 -7.04
CA LYS A 69 -2.38 -19.39 -6.67
C LYS A 69 -1.67 -19.35 -5.33
N LEU A 70 -2.06 -20.24 -4.42
CA LEU A 70 -1.33 -20.56 -3.20
C LEU A 70 -0.51 -21.85 -3.39
N THR A 71 0.59 -21.93 -2.66
CA THR A 71 1.44 -23.11 -2.52
C THR A 71 1.86 -23.20 -1.06
N GLY A 72 2.33 -24.35 -0.61
CA GLY A 72 2.87 -24.48 0.76
C GLY A 72 3.95 -23.43 1.05
N GLU A 73 4.80 -23.10 0.08
CA GLU A 73 5.81 -22.05 0.22
C GLU A 73 5.17 -20.66 0.37
N ARG A 74 4.15 -20.32 -0.44
CA ARG A 74 3.43 -19.04 -0.32
C ARG A 74 2.68 -18.92 1.00
N ILE A 75 2.09 -20.01 1.51
CA ILE A 75 1.47 -20.04 2.84
C ILE A 75 2.53 -19.84 3.93
N ALA A 76 3.69 -20.48 3.82
CA ALA A 76 4.80 -20.27 4.75
C ALA A 76 5.30 -18.80 4.74
N GLN A 77 5.32 -18.15 3.59
CA GLN A 77 5.65 -16.72 3.46
C GLN A 77 4.57 -15.83 4.14
N ILE A 78 3.29 -16.16 4.00
CA ILE A 78 2.19 -15.47 4.71
C ILE A 78 2.37 -15.63 6.22
N ALA A 79 2.63 -16.83 6.71
CA ALA A 79 2.87 -17.09 8.11
C ALA A 79 4.10 -16.32 8.65
N GLU A 80 5.17 -16.27 7.85
CA GLU A 80 6.36 -15.49 8.19
C GLU A 80 6.05 -14.01 8.28
N GLY A 81 5.19 -13.47 7.40
CA GLY A 81 4.69 -12.09 7.48
C GLY A 81 4.03 -11.80 8.82
N LEU A 82 3.18 -12.70 9.34
CA LEU A 82 2.57 -12.56 10.66
C LEU A 82 3.61 -12.59 11.80
N ARG A 83 4.65 -13.44 11.70
CA ARG A 83 5.74 -13.47 12.69
C ARG A 83 6.54 -12.17 12.69
N GLN A 84 6.80 -11.62 11.52
CA GLN A 84 7.48 -10.33 11.39
C GLN A 84 6.64 -9.20 11.98
N ILE A 85 5.32 -9.16 11.74
CA ILE A 85 4.41 -8.21 12.38
C ILE A 85 4.42 -8.37 13.90
N ALA A 86 4.40 -9.61 14.41
CA ALA A 86 4.50 -9.88 15.84
C ALA A 86 5.79 -9.31 16.45
N ALA A 87 6.90 -9.38 15.73
CA ALA A 87 8.21 -8.88 16.19
C ALA A 87 8.33 -7.35 16.16
N LEU A 88 7.47 -6.63 15.40
CA LEU A 88 7.51 -5.18 15.35
C LEU A 88 7.18 -4.58 16.73
N PRO A 89 7.81 -3.44 17.09
CA PRO A 89 7.44 -2.69 18.29
C PRO A 89 5.96 -2.30 18.27
N ASP A 90 5.29 -2.50 19.40
CA ASP A 90 3.91 -2.05 19.56
C ASP A 90 3.87 -0.53 19.70
N CYS A 91 3.11 0.12 18.85
CA CYS A 91 2.98 1.58 18.89
C CYS A 91 1.79 2.07 19.72
N ILE A 92 0.91 1.17 20.19
CA ILE A 92 -0.26 1.56 20.97
C ILE A 92 0.17 2.03 22.37
N GLY A 93 -0.32 3.18 22.77
CA GLY A 93 0.05 3.81 24.05
C GLY A 93 1.28 4.70 23.98
N GLU A 94 1.97 4.77 22.83
CA GLU A 94 3.11 5.69 22.61
C GLU A 94 2.65 7.14 22.87
N THR A 95 3.37 7.84 23.75
CA THR A 95 3.17 9.29 23.94
C THR A 95 3.87 10.03 22.82
N MET A 96 3.08 10.64 21.94
CA MET A 96 3.57 11.39 20.77
C MET A 96 4.04 12.79 21.17
N GLU A 97 3.30 13.44 22.07
CA GLU A 97 3.55 14.80 22.54
C GLU A 97 3.10 14.94 24.00
N HIS A 98 3.81 15.77 24.77
CA HIS A 98 3.48 16.12 26.14
C HIS A 98 3.39 17.62 26.30
N PHE A 99 2.34 18.11 26.95
CA PHE A 99 2.12 19.54 27.22
C PHE A 99 1.82 19.76 28.70
N GLU A 100 2.52 20.69 29.32
CA GLU A 100 2.17 21.21 30.66
C GLU A 100 1.62 22.63 30.53
N ARG A 101 0.44 22.86 31.10
CA ARG A 101 -0.22 24.17 31.00
C ARG A 101 0.08 25.03 32.25
N PRO A 102 0.04 26.37 32.13
CA PRO A 102 0.29 27.26 33.28
C PRO A 102 -0.63 27.02 34.47
N ASN A 103 -1.84 26.47 34.24
CA ASN A 103 -2.80 26.14 35.30
C ASN A 103 -2.54 24.74 35.90
N GLY A 104 -1.47 24.05 35.54
CA GLY A 104 -1.07 22.74 36.07
C GLY A 104 -1.71 21.53 35.38
N LEU A 105 -2.51 21.73 34.32
CA LEU A 105 -2.97 20.59 33.50
C LEU A 105 -1.80 19.96 32.76
N LYS A 106 -1.68 18.60 32.84
CA LYS A 106 -0.75 17.79 32.07
C LYS A 106 -1.54 17.05 31.00
N ILE A 107 -1.11 17.20 29.76
CA ILE A 107 -1.81 16.68 28.57
C ILE A 107 -0.84 15.83 27.77
N ASP A 108 -1.15 14.53 27.64
CA ASP A 108 -0.41 13.58 26.81
C ASP A 108 -1.23 13.27 25.56
N LYS A 109 -0.64 13.48 24.38
CA LYS A 109 -1.18 13.00 23.11
C LYS A 109 -0.68 11.58 22.90
N VAL A 110 -1.58 10.61 22.97
CA VAL A 110 -1.24 9.18 23.03
C VAL A 110 -1.83 8.45 21.84
N ARG A 111 -1.05 7.59 21.23
CA ARG A 111 -1.46 6.76 20.09
C ARG A 111 -2.48 5.69 20.51
N VAL A 112 -3.55 5.55 19.71
CA VAL A 112 -4.65 4.61 19.96
C VAL A 112 -5.07 3.92 18.64
N PRO A 113 -5.75 2.74 18.71
CA PRO A 113 -6.32 2.12 17.51
C PRO A 113 -7.28 3.07 16.77
N LEU A 114 -7.44 2.86 15.46
CA LEU A 114 -8.53 3.49 14.68
C LEU A 114 -9.90 2.98 15.12
N GLY A 115 -10.01 1.67 15.36
CA GLY A 115 -11.25 1.03 15.78
C GLY A 115 -11.60 -0.19 14.95
N VAL A 116 -12.62 -0.08 14.07
CA VAL A 116 -12.98 -1.10 13.08
C VAL A 116 -12.50 -0.65 11.72
N VAL A 117 -11.62 -1.45 11.11
CA VAL A 117 -11.08 -1.21 9.78
C VAL A 117 -11.79 -2.11 8.77
N GLY A 118 -12.38 -1.54 7.75
CA GLY A 118 -12.90 -2.28 6.61
C GLY A 118 -11.85 -2.35 5.49
N ILE A 119 -11.61 -3.52 4.92
CA ILE A 119 -10.67 -3.68 3.81
C ILE A 119 -11.36 -4.33 2.64
N ILE A 120 -11.40 -3.62 1.49
CA ILE A 120 -11.97 -4.11 0.24
C ILE A 120 -10.83 -4.41 -0.72
N TYR A 121 -10.68 -5.67 -1.15
CA TYR A 121 -9.52 -6.09 -1.95
C TYR A 121 -9.88 -7.09 -3.05
N GLU A 122 -9.04 -7.14 -4.08
CA GLU A 122 -9.16 -8.04 -5.22
C GLU A 122 -8.40 -9.35 -4.99
N ALA A 123 -8.35 -10.22 -6.00
CA ALA A 123 -7.82 -11.58 -6.04
C ALA A 123 -6.38 -11.74 -5.49
N ARG A 124 -6.19 -11.59 -4.18
CA ARG A 124 -4.91 -11.74 -3.48
C ARG A 124 -5.13 -12.38 -2.10
N PRO A 125 -5.17 -13.72 -2.00
CA PRO A 125 -5.44 -14.40 -0.72
C PRO A 125 -4.50 -14.01 0.43
N ASN A 126 -3.24 -13.67 0.13
CA ASN A 126 -2.28 -13.23 1.14
C ASN A 126 -2.72 -11.94 1.86
N VAL A 127 -3.44 -11.03 1.18
CA VAL A 127 -3.91 -9.78 1.79
C VAL A 127 -4.82 -10.04 2.99
N THR A 128 -5.55 -11.16 3.01
CA THR A 128 -6.41 -11.58 4.12
C THR A 128 -5.63 -11.66 5.44
N ALA A 129 -4.50 -12.35 5.44
CA ALA A 129 -3.66 -12.50 6.62
C ALA A 129 -2.82 -11.25 6.92
N ASP A 130 -2.29 -10.59 5.91
CA ASP A 130 -1.51 -9.35 6.07
C ASP A 130 -2.37 -8.26 6.72
N ALA A 131 -3.60 -8.08 6.21
CA ALA A 131 -4.58 -7.14 6.74
C ALA A 131 -4.98 -7.46 8.19
N PHE A 132 -5.25 -8.74 8.48
CA PHE A 132 -5.50 -9.18 9.85
C PHE A 132 -4.33 -8.84 10.76
N GLY A 133 -3.12 -9.26 10.40
CA GLY A 133 -1.94 -9.09 11.26
C GLY A 133 -1.66 -7.64 11.63
N LEU A 134 -1.70 -6.74 10.64
CA LEU A 134 -1.47 -5.31 10.85
C LEU A 134 -2.59 -4.65 11.69
N CYS A 135 -3.86 -4.95 11.39
CA CYS A 135 -4.99 -4.43 12.15
C CYS A 135 -4.98 -4.96 13.58
N PHE A 136 -4.80 -6.27 13.77
CA PHE A 136 -4.79 -6.89 15.08
C PHE A 136 -3.63 -6.40 15.97
N LYS A 137 -2.41 -6.30 15.42
CA LYS A 137 -1.25 -5.78 16.15
C LYS A 137 -1.48 -4.36 16.66
N THR A 138 -2.22 -3.56 15.92
CA THR A 138 -2.58 -2.18 16.29
C THR A 138 -3.88 -2.07 17.07
N GLY A 139 -4.46 -3.20 17.51
CA GLY A 139 -5.67 -3.23 18.34
C GLY A 139 -6.96 -2.90 17.60
N ASN A 140 -6.96 -2.99 16.27
CA ASN A 140 -8.13 -2.80 15.43
C ASN A 140 -8.83 -4.12 15.14
N ALA A 141 -10.17 -4.13 15.16
CA ALA A 141 -10.94 -5.19 14.52
C ALA A 141 -10.98 -4.95 13.02
N VAL A 142 -11.03 -6.02 12.22
CA VAL A 142 -11.06 -5.92 10.75
C VAL A 142 -12.23 -6.66 10.14
N ILE A 143 -12.92 -6.00 9.21
CA ILE A 143 -13.93 -6.62 8.34
C ILE A 143 -13.37 -6.63 6.92
N LEU A 144 -13.22 -7.83 6.37
CA LEU A 144 -12.63 -8.10 5.07
C LEU A 144 -13.73 -8.29 4.03
N LYS A 145 -13.57 -7.69 2.86
CA LYS A 145 -14.40 -7.90 1.67
C LYS A 145 -13.48 -8.20 0.49
N GLY A 146 -13.19 -9.48 0.30
CA GLY A 146 -12.44 -9.96 -0.86
C GLY A 146 -13.26 -9.99 -2.14
N GLY A 147 -12.58 -10.07 -3.28
CA GLY A 147 -13.19 -10.35 -4.57
C GLY A 147 -13.71 -11.79 -4.64
N SER A 148 -14.67 -12.04 -5.56
CA SER A 148 -15.24 -13.36 -5.82
C SER A 148 -14.22 -14.41 -6.25
N ASP A 149 -13.11 -13.97 -6.85
CA ASP A 149 -12.10 -14.84 -7.43
C ASP A 149 -11.30 -15.65 -6.38
N ALA A 150 -11.25 -15.17 -5.12
CA ALA A 150 -10.48 -15.78 -4.03
C ALA A 150 -11.35 -16.15 -2.83
N ILE A 151 -12.67 -16.25 -3.00
CA ILE A 151 -13.59 -16.37 -1.86
C ILE A 151 -13.36 -17.62 -1.03
N HIS A 152 -13.13 -18.77 -1.63
CA HIS A 152 -12.91 -20.03 -0.92
C HIS A 152 -11.59 -19.98 -0.13
N SER A 153 -10.52 -19.49 -0.71
CA SER A 153 -9.23 -19.27 -0.04
C SER A 153 -9.37 -18.31 1.14
N ASN A 154 -10.08 -17.19 0.94
CA ASN A 154 -10.28 -16.19 1.98
C ASN A 154 -11.08 -16.75 3.17
N ILE A 155 -12.15 -17.53 2.92
CA ILE A 155 -12.92 -18.21 3.96
C ILE A 155 -12.02 -19.16 4.77
N ALA A 156 -11.23 -20.00 4.08
CA ALA A 156 -10.34 -20.95 4.75
C ALA A 156 -9.29 -20.23 5.60
N ILE A 157 -8.66 -19.19 5.09
CA ILE A 157 -7.67 -18.41 5.84
C ILE A 157 -8.32 -17.74 7.06
N VAL A 158 -9.46 -17.05 6.89
CA VAL A 158 -10.13 -16.35 8.01
C VAL A 158 -10.55 -17.35 9.08
N LYS A 159 -11.05 -18.54 8.70
CA LYS A 159 -11.38 -19.59 9.68
C LYS A 159 -10.19 -20.00 10.52
N VAL A 160 -9.02 -20.20 9.91
CA VAL A 160 -7.77 -20.52 10.64
C VAL A 160 -7.39 -19.40 11.60
N LEU A 161 -7.49 -18.14 11.16
CA LEU A 161 -7.18 -16.97 11.98
C LEU A 161 -8.13 -16.82 13.18
N GLN A 162 -9.43 -17.06 12.97
CA GLN A 162 -10.44 -17.02 14.04
C GLN A 162 -10.20 -18.10 15.08
N ASP A 163 -9.95 -19.32 14.65
CA ASP A 163 -9.65 -20.46 15.54
C ASP A 163 -8.38 -20.21 16.37
N ALA A 164 -7.35 -19.63 15.77
CA ALA A 164 -6.13 -19.24 16.46
C ALA A 164 -6.36 -18.18 17.55
N LEU A 165 -7.23 -17.19 17.27
CA LEU A 165 -7.62 -16.18 18.25
C LEU A 165 -8.40 -16.81 19.42
N GLU A 166 -9.37 -17.69 19.14
CA GLU A 166 -10.16 -18.39 20.14
C GLU A 166 -9.27 -19.31 21.01
N ALA A 167 -8.29 -20.00 20.42
CA ALA A 167 -7.29 -20.77 21.16
C ALA A 167 -6.45 -19.91 22.11
N CYS A 168 -6.30 -18.63 21.81
CA CYS A 168 -5.66 -17.63 22.68
C CYS A 168 -6.65 -16.93 23.63
N SER A 169 -7.90 -17.40 23.74
CA SER A 169 -8.98 -16.79 24.53
C SER A 169 -9.32 -15.36 24.10
N MET A 170 -9.19 -15.06 22.82
CA MET A 170 -9.53 -13.80 22.19
C MET A 170 -10.75 -13.94 21.29
N PRO A 171 -11.49 -12.86 21.02
CA PRO A 171 -12.66 -12.94 20.14
C PRO A 171 -12.25 -13.26 18.71
N GLY A 172 -12.71 -14.38 18.15
CA GLY A 172 -12.55 -14.71 16.73
C GLY A 172 -13.14 -13.64 15.83
N THR A 173 -14.15 -12.90 16.31
CA THR A 173 -14.79 -11.76 15.63
C THR A 173 -13.89 -10.55 15.44
N ALA A 174 -12.65 -10.57 15.95
CA ALA A 174 -11.63 -9.56 15.65
C ALA A 174 -11.22 -9.54 14.15
N VAL A 175 -11.41 -10.66 13.46
CA VAL A 175 -11.29 -10.75 12.00
C VAL A 175 -12.55 -11.40 11.43
N GLN A 176 -13.21 -10.71 10.50
CA GLN A 176 -14.43 -11.19 9.87
C GLN A 176 -14.36 -10.99 8.36
N LEU A 177 -15.04 -11.86 7.62
CA LEU A 177 -15.12 -11.82 6.16
C LEU A 177 -16.58 -11.67 5.75
N ILE A 178 -16.85 -10.77 4.80
CA ILE A 178 -18.10 -10.72 4.08
C ILE A 178 -18.03 -11.77 2.96
N GLU A 179 -18.73 -12.88 3.13
CA GLU A 179 -18.68 -14.03 2.22
C GLU A 179 -19.53 -13.82 0.96
N ASP A 180 -20.60 -13.03 1.07
CA ASP A 180 -21.43 -12.70 -0.07
C ASP A 180 -20.64 -11.88 -1.09
N THR A 181 -20.52 -12.39 -2.31
CA THR A 181 -19.73 -11.80 -3.40
C THR A 181 -20.47 -10.77 -4.23
N ASP A 182 -21.78 -10.55 -3.97
CA ASP A 182 -22.58 -9.56 -4.72
C ASP A 182 -21.99 -8.14 -4.53
N ARG A 183 -21.90 -7.40 -5.63
CA ARG A 183 -21.50 -6.00 -5.64
C ARG A 183 -22.44 -5.09 -4.84
N ALA A 184 -23.73 -5.45 -4.76
CA ALA A 184 -24.68 -4.72 -3.94
C ALA A 184 -24.32 -4.77 -2.44
N VAL A 185 -23.81 -5.90 -1.96
CA VAL A 185 -23.31 -6.06 -0.58
C VAL A 185 -22.08 -5.18 -0.33
N THR A 186 -21.17 -5.10 -1.30
CA THR A 186 -20.03 -4.16 -1.22
C THR A 186 -20.51 -2.71 -1.12
N ALA A 187 -21.52 -2.33 -1.91
CA ALA A 187 -22.11 -0.99 -1.86
C ALA A 187 -22.80 -0.70 -0.50
N GLN A 188 -23.42 -1.70 0.11
CA GLN A 188 -23.97 -1.58 1.46
C GLN A 188 -22.86 -1.47 2.52
N PHE A 189 -21.82 -2.27 2.42
CA PHE A 189 -20.65 -2.22 3.31
C PHE A 189 -20.02 -0.83 3.35
N MET A 190 -19.86 -0.19 2.19
CA MET A 190 -19.33 1.19 2.08
C MET A 190 -20.22 2.25 2.77
N LYS A 191 -21.42 1.89 3.22
CA LYS A 191 -22.36 2.78 3.93
C LYS A 191 -22.44 2.53 5.44
N MET A 192 -21.69 1.56 5.98
CA MET A 192 -21.78 1.11 7.38
C MET A 192 -20.98 2.01 8.35
N LYS A 193 -21.06 3.33 8.20
CA LYS A 193 -20.33 4.33 9.03
C LYS A 193 -20.60 4.25 10.53
N GLU A 194 -21.68 3.59 10.95
CA GLU A 194 -21.99 3.38 12.37
C GLU A 194 -21.18 2.25 13.00
N TYR A 195 -20.58 1.38 12.17
CA TYR A 195 -19.85 0.20 12.62
C TYR A 195 -18.38 0.20 12.17
N VAL A 196 -18.08 0.85 11.05
CA VAL A 196 -16.75 0.87 10.45
C VAL A 196 -16.18 2.27 10.52
N ASP A 197 -15.02 2.41 11.14
CA ASP A 197 -14.36 3.70 11.39
C ASP A 197 -13.59 4.19 10.14
N VAL A 198 -13.03 3.27 9.34
CA VAL A 198 -12.25 3.59 8.14
C VAL A 198 -12.29 2.44 7.13
N LEU A 199 -12.25 2.77 5.82
CA LEU A 199 -12.08 1.81 4.72
C LEU A 199 -10.72 1.96 4.07
N ILE A 200 -10.14 0.83 3.67
CA ILE A 200 -8.88 0.77 2.91
C ILE A 200 -9.11 -0.10 1.66
N PRO A 201 -9.23 0.49 0.47
CA PRO A 201 -9.29 -0.27 -0.77
C PRO A 201 -7.91 -0.80 -1.16
N ARG A 202 -7.82 -2.05 -1.66
CA ARG A 202 -6.60 -2.72 -2.13
C ARG A 202 -6.84 -3.41 -3.48
N GLY A 203 -6.54 -2.74 -4.57
CA GLY A 203 -6.80 -3.29 -5.92
C GLY A 203 -6.40 -2.32 -7.01
N GLY A 204 -6.95 -2.52 -8.20
CA GLY A 204 -6.73 -1.62 -9.34
C GLY A 204 -7.42 -0.27 -9.18
N ALA A 205 -7.03 0.68 -10.03
CA ALA A 205 -7.55 2.07 -10.03
C ALA A 205 -9.09 2.15 -10.03
N GLY A 206 -9.76 1.23 -10.73
CA GLY A 206 -11.23 1.19 -10.79
C GLY A 206 -11.88 0.88 -9.44
N LEU A 207 -11.34 -0.09 -8.68
CA LEU A 207 -11.83 -0.40 -7.34
C LEU A 207 -11.59 0.77 -6.39
N ILE A 208 -10.37 1.32 -6.39
CA ILE A 208 -10.00 2.44 -5.51
C ILE A 208 -10.93 3.63 -5.75
N ARG A 209 -11.09 4.05 -7.00
CA ARG A 209 -12.02 5.12 -7.39
C ARG A 209 -13.44 4.85 -6.94
N SER A 210 -13.95 3.63 -7.20
CA SER A 210 -15.30 3.24 -6.79
C SER A 210 -15.51 3.36 -5.28
N VAL A 211 -14.55 2.94 -4.47
CA VAL A 211 -14.64 3.05 -2.99
C VAL A 211 -14.59 4.51 -2.55
N VAL A 212 -13.66 5.30 -3.10
CA VAL A 212 -13.52 6.73 -2.75
C VAL A 212 -14.78 7.54 -3.09
N GLU A 213 -15.35 7.31 -4.28
CA GLU A 213 -16.53 8.06 -4.76
C GLU A 213 -17.83 7.65 -4.07
N ASN A 214 -17.96 6.38 -3.66
CA ASN A 214 -19.24 5.83 -3.18
C ASN A 214 -19.31 5.59 -1.67
N SER A 215 -18.19 5.65 -0.94
CA SER A 215 -18.18 5.42 0.49
C SER A 215 -18.75 6.61 1.27
N THR A 216 -19.48 6.31 2.36
CA THR A 216 -19.81 7.31 3.41
C THR A 216 -18.90 7.16 4.62
N ILE A 217 -18.05 6.13 4.64
CA ILE A 217 -17.01 5.90 5.65
C ILE A 217 -15.75 6.61 5.15
N PRO A 218 -14.95 7.24 6.03
CA PRO A 218 -13.63 7.77 5.65
C PRO A 218 -12.77 6.69 4.97
N VAL A 219 -12.11 7.06 3.86
CA VAL A 219 -11.28 6.13 3.09
C VAL A 219 -9.82 6.53 3.21
N ILE A 220 -8.94 5.58 3.54
CA ILE A 220 -7.50 5.72 3.36
C ILE A 220 -7.18 5.14 1.99
N GLU A 221 -6.94 6.02 1.03
CA GLU A 221 -6.72 5.66 -0.36
C GLU A 221 -5.31 5.09 -0.55
N THR A 222 -5.20 3.90 -1.14
CA THR A 222 -3.93 3.39 -1.66
C THR A 222 -3.79 3.86 -3.11
N GLY A 223 -2.62 4.42 -3.45
CA GLY A 223 -2.43 5.03 -4.77
C GLY A 223 -2.09 4.04 -5.87
N THR A 224 -2.40 4.41 -7.11
CA THR A 224 -1.74 3.91 -8.32
C THR A 224 -0.38 4.60 -8.48
N GLY A 225 0.55 4.04 -9.24
CA GLY A 225 1.92 4.52 -9.30
C GLY A 225 2.39 4.93 -10.70
N ASN A 226 2.08 6.16 -11.14
CA ASN A 226 2.82 6.75 -12.26
C ASN A 226 4.05 7.49 -11.70
N CYS A 227 5.12 6.72 -11.41
CA CYS A 227 6.34 7.25 -10.81
C CYS A 227 7.31 7.75 -11.88
N HIS A 228 8.02 8.85 -11.59
CA HIS A 228 8.98 9.45 -12.51
C HIS A 228 10.42 9.32 -12.02
N VAL A 229 11.33 9.23 -12.98
CA VAL A 229 12.76 9.49 -12.79
C VAL A 229 13.12 10.69 -13.65
N TYR A 230 13.62 11.76 -13.05
CA TYR A 230 14.15 12.93 -13.74
C TYR A 230 15.68 12.86 -13.76
N VAL A 231 16.25 12.93 -14.94
CA VAL A 231 17.72 13.00 -15.16
C VAL A 231 18.09 14.43 -15.47
N ASP A 232 18.70 15.10 -14.50
CA ASP A 232 19.11 16.49 -14.58
C ASP A 232 20.37 16.69 -15.44
N LYS A 233 20.63 17.95 -15.84
CA LYS A 233 21.83 18.31 -16.61
C LYS A 233 23.15 17.96 -15.90
N ASP A 234 23.16 18.01 -14.57
CA ASP A 234 24.29 17.74 -13.70
C ASP A 234 24.28 16.26 -13.17
N ALA A 235 23.59 15.36 -13.86
CA ALA A 235 23.50 13.95 -13.47
C ALA A 235 24.77 13.16 -13.83
N ASP A 236 25.18 12.24 -12.94
CA ASP A 236 26.03 11.12 -13.34
C ASP A 236 25.21 10.17 -14.23
N VAL A 237 25.62 10.07 -15.48
CA VAL A 237 24.90 9.31 -16.50
C VAL A 237 24.85 7.82 -16.19
N ASP A 238 25.93 7.23 -15.68
CA ASP A 238 25.99 5.80 -15.38
C ASP A 238 25.15 5.45 -14.15
N MET A 239 25.12 6.34 -13.15
CA MET A 239 24.20 6.25 -12.03
C MET A 239 22.74 6.35 -12.49
N ALA A 240 22.42 7.31 -13.36
CA ALA A 240 21.07 7.49 -13.89
C ALA A 240 20.54 6.25 -14.64
N VAL A 241 21.38 5.62 -15.47
CA VAL A 241 21.04 4.37 -16.16
C VAL A 241 20.76 3.24 -15.16
N LYS A 242 21.62 3.08 -14.12
CA LYS A 242 21.43 2.03 -13.09
C LYS A 242 20.14 2.23 -12.31
N ILE A 243 19.85 3.46 -11.88
CA ILE A 243 18.64 3.81 -11.14
C ILE A 243 17.41 3.53 -12.00
N LEU A 244 17.38 4.01 -13.24
CA LEU A 244 16.25 3.80 -14.16
C LEU A 244 16.03 2.32 -14.47
N MET A 245 17.09 1.56 -14.75
CA MET A 245 17.00 0.12 -14.98
C MET A 245 16.37 -0.60 -13.79
N ASN A 246 16.79 -0.29 -12.58
CA ASN A 246 16.20 -0.85 -11.37
C ASN A 246 14.74 -0.39 -11.21
N ALA A 247 14.48 0.91 -11.31
CA ALA A 247 13.16 1.49 -11.13
C ALA A 247 12.12 0.92 -12.12
N LYS A 248 12.51 0.71 -13.39
CA LYS A 248 11.59 0.19 -14.42
C LYS A 248 11.53 -1.33 -14.48
N THR A 249 12.64 -2.05 -14.30
CA THR A 249 12.70 -3.45 -14.73
C THR A 249 12.84 -4.49 -13.63
N GLN A 250 13.09 -4.09 -12.38
CA GLN A 250 13.19 -5.01 -11.25
C GLN A 250 11.85 -5.74 -11.01
N ARG A 251 10.74 -5.00 -11.06
CA ARG A 251 9.38 -5.52 -10.97
C ARG A 251 8.40 -4.52 -11.58
N ILE A 252 7.81 -4.85 -12.73
CA ILE A 252 6.97 -3.92 -13.49
C ILE A 252 5.55 -3.76 -12.93
N GLY A 253 4.98 -4.81 -12.34
CA GLY A 253 3.57 -4.84 -11.92
C GLY A 253 3.32 -4.29 -10.50
N VAL A 254 4.02 -3.21 -10.11
CA VAL A 254 3.92 -2.59 -8.79
C VAL A 254 3.91 -1.07 -8.89
N CYS A 255 3.20 -0.42 -7.96
CA CYS A 255 2.92 1.02 -7.99
C CYS A 255 4.17 1.93 -7.81
N ASN A 256 5.29 1.43 -7.30
CA ASN A 256 6.54 2.17 -7.17
C ASN A 256 7.53 1.94 -8.32
N ALA A 257 7.11 1.22 -9.39
CA ALA A 257 7.89 1.11 -10.62
C ALA A 257 7.87 2.44 -11.40
N CYS A 258 8.98 2.75 -12.07
CA CYS A 258 9.04 3.93 -12.93
C CYS A 258 8.20 3.70 -14.20
N GLU A 259 7.28 4.62 -14.49
CA GLU A 259 6.43 4.61 -15.68
C GLU A 259 6.76 5.75 -16.64
N SER A 260 7.39 6.82 -16.14
CA SER A 260 7.74 7.99 -16.91
C SER A 260 9.17 8.47 -16.61
N LEU A 261 9.92 8.77 -17.65
CA LEU A 261 11.26 9.31 -17.59
C LEU A 261 11.23 10.77 -18.08
N VAL A 262 11.84 11.66 -17.32
CA VAL A 262 12.04 13.06 -17.72
C VAL A 262 13.53 13.30 -17.88
N VAL A 263 13.96 13.92 -18.99
CA VAL A 263 15.38 14.10 -19.31
C VAL A 263 15.67 15.55 -19.62
N HIS A 264 16.63 16.13 -18.93
CA HIS A 264 17.10 17.49 -19.27
C HIS A 264 17.82 17.48 -20.63
N ARG A 265 17.51 18.45 -21.49
CA ARG A 265 18.05 18.55 -22.86
C ARG A 265 19.58 18.50 -22.90
N ALA A 266 20.25 19.13 -21.94
CA ALA A 266 21.71 19.22 -21.92
C ALA A 266 22.42 17.85 -21.69
N VAL A 267 21.77 16.88 -21.04
CA VAL A 267 22.33 15.54 -20.79
C VAL A 267 21.81 14.50 -21.79
N ARG A 268 20.76 14.82 -22.54
CA ARG A 268 20.01 13.96 -23.43
C ARG A 268 20.91 13.14 -24.36
N ASP A 269 21.80 13.78 -25.10
CA ASP A 269 22.61 13.16 -26.14
C ASP A 269 23.64 12.14 -25.57
N LYS A 270 24.02 12.31 -24.30
CA LYS A 270 24.92 11.36 -23.59
C LYS A 270 24.16 10.24 -22.92
N PHE A 271 22.99 10.53 -22.38
CA PHE A 271 22.22 9.61 -21.57
C PHE A 271 21.36 8.66 -22.41
N LEU A 272 20.61 9.17 -23.41
CA LEU A 272 19.64 8.36 -24.15
C LEU A 272 20.23 7.12 -24.85
N PRO A 273 21.39 7.18 -25.53
CA PRO A 273 21.96 6.01 -26.19
C PRO A 273 22.30 4.90 -25.19
N LYS A 274 22.92 5.24 -24.04
CA LYS A 274 23.26 4.28 -22.97
C LYS A 274 22.01 3.69 -22.33
N MET A 275 21.02 4.52 -22.06
CA MET A 275 19.72 4.13 -21.49
C MET A 275 18.99 3.16 -22.43
N ALA A 276 18.90 3.49 -23.73
CA ALA A 276 18.22 2.65 -24.71
C ALA A 276 18.90 1.28 -24.87
N GLU A 277 20.23 1.22 -24.90
CA GLU A 277 20.99 -0.02 -24.92
C GLU A 277 20.68 -0.90 -23.70
N ALA A 278 20.66 -0.30 -22.50
CA ALA A 278 20.37 -1.01 -21.28
C ALA A 278 18.92 -1.54 -21.26
N LEU A 279 17.93 -0.71 -21.56
CA LEU A 279 16.50 -1.09 -21.55
C LEU A 279 16.14 -2.11 -22.64
N LYS A 280 16.87 -2.11 -23.76
CA LYS A 280 16.71 -3.10 -24.82
C LYS A 280 16.94 -4.54 -24.32
N THR A 281 17.80 -4.73 -23.32
CA THR A 281 18.05 -6.06 -22.70
C THR A 281 16.80 -6.63 -22.03
N LYS A 282 15.80 -5.80 -21.73
CA LYS A 282 14.51 -6.16 -21.13
C LYS A 282 13.32 -5.94 -22.09
N ASN A 283 13.59 -5.61 -23.36
CA ASN A 283 12.57 -5.34 -24.37
C ASN A 283 11.57 -4.24 -23.93
N VAL A 284 12.07 -3.17 -23.27
CA VAL A 284 11.22 -2.05 -22.86
C VAL A 284 10.87 -1.21 -24.09
N GLU A 285 9.56 -1.02 -24.34
CA GLU A 285 9.03 -0.11 -25.35
C GLU A 285 9.18 1.33 -24.86
N LEU A 286 9.74 2.19 -25.71
CA LEU A 286 9.91 3.61 -25.40
C LEU A 286 8.91 4.44 -26.18
N ARG A 287 8.22 5.36 -25.48
CA ARG A 287 7.31 6.35 -26.06
C ARG A 287 7.83 7.76 -25.75
N GLY A 288 8.31 8.48 -26.73
CA GLY A 288 9.00 9.75 -26.52
C GLY A 288 8.48 10.91 -27.34
N ASP A 289 8.78 12.13 -26.87
CA ASP A 289 8.52 13.34 -27.63
C ASP A 289 9.44 13.45 -28.88
N GLU A 290 9.25 14.46 -29.70
CA GLU A 290 10.02 14.65 -30.94
C GLU A 290 11.52 14.75 -30.67
N SER A 291 11.90 15.42 -29.58
CA SER A 291 13.30 15.62 -29.17
C SER A 291 13.99 14.28 -28.80
N ILE A 292 13.26 13.35 -28.17
CA ILE A 292 13.75 12.00 -27.89
C ILE A 292 13.93 11.20 -29.19
N ARG A 293 12.97 11.31 -30.10
CA ARG A 293 12.97 10.57 -31.37
C ARG A 293 14.05 11.03 -32.37
N GLU A 294 14.55 12.26 -32.23
CA GLU A 294 15.74 12.71 -32.99
C GLU A 294 16.97 11.83 -32.70
N ILE A 295 17.09 11.30 -31.48
CA ILE A 295 18.24 10.45 -31.06
C ILE A 295 17.87 8.96 -31.12
N LEU A 296 16.62 8.63 -30.80
CA LEU A 296 16.10 7.27 -30.80
C LEU A 296 14.97 7.13 -31.83
N PRO A 297 15.29 6.95 -33.12
CA PRO A 297 14.28 6.97 -34.19
C PRO A 297 13.27 5.83 -34.12
N ASP A 298 13.62 4.73 -33.45
CA ASP A 298 12.72 3.58 -33.22
C ASP A 298 11.73 3.81 -32.06
N CYS A 299 11.86 4.92 -31.32
CA CYS A 299 10.97 5.29 -30.23
C CYS A 299 9.58 5.68 -30.78
N ILE A 300 8.51 5.13 -30.17
CA ILE A 300 7.14 5.43 -30.56
C ILE A 300 6.81 6.89 -30.17
N PRO A 301 6.05 7.63 -30.98
CA PRO A 301 5.59 8.95 -30.60
C PRO A 301 4.73 8.90 -29.32
N ALA A 302 5.13 9.62 -28.28
CA ALA A 302 4.32 9.75 -27.07
C ALA A 302 3.13 10.66 -27.32
N THR A 303 1.99 10.30 -26.74
CA THR A 303 0.81 11.15 -26.64
C THR A 303 0.74 11.79 -25.24
N GLU A 304 -0.16 12.76 -25.06
CA GLU A 304 -0.37 13.38 -23.76
C GLU A 304 -0.83 12.36 -22.67
N GLU A 305 -1.57 11.33 -23.09
CA GLU A 305 -2.04 10.26 -22.22
C GLU A 305 -0.90 9.37 -21.70
N ASP A 306 0.14 9.17 -22.52
CA ASP A 306 1.29 8.34 -22.17
C ASP A 306 2.02 8.86 -20.92
N TYR A 307 2.08 10.18 -20.73
CA TYR A 307 2.76 10.78 -19.57
C TYR A 307 2.01 10.58 -18.25
N GLY A 308 0.70 10.31 -18.30
CA GLY A 308 -0.13 10.06 -17.12
C GLY A 308 -0.48 8.59 -16.90
N THR A 309 0.05 7.69 -17.71
CA THR A 309 -0.35 6.28 -17.73
C THR A 309 0.53 5.40 -16.82
N GLU A 310 -0.10 4.67 -15.90
CA GLU A 310 0.52 3.55 -15.20
C GLU A 310 0.39 2.30 -16.09
N TYR A 311 1.45 1.96 -16.81
CA TYR A 311 1.44 0.85 -17.78
C TYR A 311 1.42 -0.53 -17.13
N LEU A 312 2.11 -0.69 -15.99
CA LEU A 312 2.34 -1.99 -15.33
C LEU A 312 2.98 -3.03 -16.28
N ASP A 313 3.73 -2.57 -17.26
CA ASP A 313 4.33 -3.36 -18.33
C ASP A 313 5.72 -2.81 -18.68
N TYR A 314 6.45 -3.48 -19.57
CA TYR A 314 7.72 -3.02 -20.13
C TYR A 314 7.51 -1.88 -21.15
N ILE A 315 6.83 -0.82 -20.73
CA ILE A 315 6.59 0.41 -21.49
C ILE A 315 7.03 1.59 -20.63
N LEU A 316 7.71 2.58 -21.21
CA LEU A 316 8.21 3.76 -20.54
C LEU A 316 7.95 5.01 -21.39
N SER A 317 7.25 6.02 -20.85
CA SER A 317 7.15 7.33 -21.48
C SER A 317 8.41 8.14 -21.21
N VAL A 318 8.83 8.97 -22.19
CA VAL A 318 10.07 9.77 -22.11
C VAL A 318 9.80 11.20 -22.55
N LYS A 319 10.07 12.17 -21.67
CA LYS A 319 9.87 13.60 -21.90
C LYS A 319 11.18 14.38 -21.83
N THR A 320 11.41 15.28 -22.78
CA THR A 320 12.51 16.25 -22.71
C THR A 320 12.05 17.55 -22.06
N VAL A 321 12.90 18.12 -21.21
CA VAL A 321 12.71 19.42 -20.56
C VAL A 321 13.97 20.28 -20.65
N ASP A 322 13.82 21.60 -20.51
CA ASP A 322 14.93 22.55 -20.59
C ASP A 322 15.39 23.06 -19.20
N SER A 323 14.66 22.74 -18.14
CA SER A 323 15.00 23.13 -16.78
C SER A 323 14.40 22.20 -15.73
N VAL A 324 14.87 22.28 -14.47
CA VAL A 324 14.28 21.58 -13.35
C VAL A 324 12.85 22.05 -13.06
N GLU A 325 12.55 23.33 -13.28
CA GLU A 325 11.20 23.90 -13.13
C GLU A 325 10.21 23.25 -14.09
N GLU A 326 10.59 23.05 -15.35
CA GLU A 326 9.77 22.31 -16.31
C GLU A 326 9.59 20.85 -15.93
N ALA A 327 10.65 20.20 -15.41
CA ALA A 327 10.57 18.83 -14.90
C ALA A 327 9.57 18.73 -13.74
N ILE A 328 9.67 19.63 -12.76
CA ILE A 328 8.76 19.68 -11.60
C ILE A 328 7.33 19.94 -12.05
N ALA A 329 7.12 20.89 -12.97
CA ALA A 329 5.79 21.20 -13.51
C ALA A 329 5.18 20.01 -14.25
N HIS A 330 5.98 19.31 -15.07
CA HIS A 330 5.55 18.09 -15.77
C HIS A 330 5.20 16.97 -14.78
N ILE A 331 6.09 16.68 -13.85
CA ILE A 331 5.88 15.63 -12.83
C ILE A 331 4.64 15.94 -12.00
N ASN A 332 4.50 17.15 -11.46
CA ASN A 332 3.33 17.53 -10.65
C ASN A 332 2.00 17.48 -11.43
N ARG A 333 2.04 17.60 -12.77
CA ARG A 333 0.87 17.47 -13.62
C ARG A 333 0.43 16.03 -13.83
N TYR A 334 1.38 15.11 -14.02
CA TYR A 334 1.09 13.75 -14.49
C TYR A 334 1.28 12.67 -13.43
N ASN A 335 1.96 12.97 -12.32
CA ASN A 335 2.19 12.00 -11.27
C ASN A 335 0.90 11.63 -10.53
N THR A 336 0.94 10.47 -9.91
CA THR A 336 -0.10 9.99 -8.98
C THR A 336 0.22 10.33 -7.52
N LYS A 337 1.20 11.20 -7.27
CA LYS A 337 1.71 11.61 -5.95
C LYS A 337 2.33 10.47 -5.15
N HIS A 338 2.84 9.46 -5.85
CA HIS A 338 3.39 8.26 -5.21
C HIS A 338 4.88 8.41 -4.91
N SER A 339 5.75 8.28 -5.91
CA SER A 339 7.21 8.26 -5.72
C SER A 339 7.92 8.88 -6.91
N GLU A 340 8.73 9.89 -6.65
CA GLU A 340 9.42 10.65 -7.68
C GLU A 340 10.91 10.74 -7.38
N CYS A 341 11.76 10.67 -8.40
CA CYS A 341 13.21 10.70 -8.24
C CYS A 341 13.86 11.73 -9.15
N ILE A 342 14.85 12.46 -8.63
CA ILE A 342 15.81 13.20 -9.42
C ILE A 342 17.19 12.52 -9.33
N VAL A 343 17.89 12.45 -10.47
CA VAL A 343 19.31 12.10 -10.50
C VAL A 343 20.11 13.34 -10.85
N THR A 344 20.94 13.81 -9.92
CA THR A 344 21.77 15.02 -10.05
C THR A 344 22.91 15.03 -9.04
N GLU A 345 24.02 15.65 -9.39
CA GLU A 345 25.12 15.98 -8.46
C GLU A 345 25.00 17.42 -7.92
N ASN A 346 24.04 18.21 -8.43
CA ASN A 346 23.78 19.56 -7.98
C ASN A 346 22.86 19.58 -6.77
N THR A 347 23.39 19.90 -5.60
CA THR A 347 22.66 19.91 -4.34
C THR A 347 21.54 20.94 -4.28
N GLU A 348 21.70 22.11 -4.90
CA GLU A 348 20.66 23.15 -4.93
C GLU A 348 19.47 22.70 -5.76
N THR A 349 19.72 22.09 -6.94
CA THR A 349 18.70 21.51 -7.79
C THR A 349 17.99 20.34 -7.10
N ALA A 350 18.75 19.51 -6.38
CA ALA A 350 18.19 18.40 -5.60
C ALA A 350 17.23 18.90 -4.51
N GLU A 351 17.63 19.89 -3.71
CA GLU A 351 16.80 20.46 -2.64
C GLU A 351 15.54 21.13 -3.21
N LYS A 352 15.65 21.85 -4.35
CA LYS A 352 14.50 22.42 -5.04
C LYS A 352 13.52 21.34 -5.44
N PHE A 353 13.98 20.25 -6.03
CA PHE A 353 13.14 19.12 -6.44
C PHE A 353 12.45 18.46 -5.24
N LEU A 354 13.20 18.18 -4.16
CA LEU A 354 12.67 17.60 -2.92
C LEU A 354 11.54 18.44 -2.32
N ASN A 355 11.64 19.77 -2.39
CA ASN A 355 10.68 20.67 -1.77
C ASN A 355 9.46 20.98 -2.64
N GLU A 356 9.59 20.97 -3.98
CA GLU A 356 8.55 21.44 -4.89
C GLU A 356 7.76 20.32 -5.55
N VAL A 357 8.25 19.07 -5.56
CA VAL A 357 7.52 17.93 -6.09
C VAL A 357 6.49 17.42 -5.09
N ASP A 358 5.22 17.40 -5.50
CA ASP A 358 4.11 16.92 -4.68
C ASP A 358 3.94 15.41 -4.81
N ALA A 359 4.72 14.65 -4.02
CA ALA A 359 4.62 13.21 -3.92
C ALA A 359 4.75 12.74 -2.47
N ALA A 360 4.34 11.50 -2.21
CA ALA A 360 4.50 10.87 -0.89
C ALA A 360 5.97 10.60 -0.56
N CYS A 361 6.74 10.20 -1.58
CA CYS A 361 8.16 9.93 -1.46
C CYS A 361 8.91 10.63 -2.58
N VAL A 362 9.92 11.43 -2.25
CA VAL A 362 10.76 12.14 -3.22
C VAL A 362 12.21 11.78 -2.95
N TYR A 363 12.92 11.35 -3.98
CA TYR A 363 14.26 10.78 -3.90
C TYR A 363 15.30 11.61 -4.65
N VAL A 364 16.48 11.65 -4.11
CA VAL A 364 17.70 12.09 -4.82
C VAL A 364 18.61 10.89 -4.98
N ASN A 365 19.00 10.59 -6.22
CA ASN A 365 19.97 9.54 -6.55
C ASN A 365 19.65 8.14 -6.01
N ALA A 366 18.35 7.80 -5.94
CA ALA A 366 17.89 6.49 -5.50
C ALA A 366 16.66 6.03 -6.31
N SER A 367 16.50 4.73 -6.44
CA SER A 367 15.36 4.13 -7.15
C SER A 367 14.04 4.36 -6.43
N THR A 368 12.98 4.63 -7.17
CA THR A 368 11.59 4.71 -6.64
C THR A 368 11.13 3.39 -6.02
N ARG A 369 11.80 2.26 -6.35
CA ARG A 369 11.53 0.93 -5.79
C ARG A 369 11.74 0.83 -4.28
N PHE A 370 12.45 1.78 -3.67
CA PHE A 370 12.60 1.85 -2.22
C PHE A 370 11.34 2.32 -1.47
N THR A 371 10.29 2.77 -2.15
CA THR A 371 9.01 3.09 -1.49
C THR A 371 8.30 1.79 -1.10
N ASP A 372 8.70 1.23 0.01
CA ASP A 372 8.27 -0.06 0.53
C ASP A 372 8.44 -0.08 2.06
N GLY A 373 7.51 -0.70 2.78
CA GLY A 373 7.54 -0.72 4.24
C GLY A 373 8.78 -1.40 4.82
N PHE A 374 9.25 -2.48 4.21
CA PHE A 374 10.46 -3.18 4.67
C PHE A 374 11.71 -2.34 4.39
N GLU A 375 11.80 -1.75 3.19
CA GLU A 375 12.93 -0.90 2.81
C GLU A 375 13.02 0.36 3.69
N PHE A 376 11.89 0.90 4.14
CA PHE A 376 11.84 2.04 5.08
C PHE A 376 12.05 1.64 6.54
N GLY A 377 12.14 0.34 6.83
CA GLY A 377 12.28 -0.16 8.20
C GLY A 377 10.98 -0.14 9.01
N PHE A 378 9.84 0.08 8.38
CA PHE A 378 8.52 0.02 9.03
C PHE A 378 8.01 -1.42 9.20
N GLY A 379 8.62 -2.38 8.49
CA GLY A 379 8.17 -3.76 8.40
C GLY A 379 7.06 -3.93 7.36
N ALA A 380 6.10 -4.80 7.68
CA ALA A 380 4.96 -5.04 6.80
C ALA A 380 4.11 -3.78 6.60
N GLU A 381 3.51 -3.65 5.43
CA GLU A 381 2.62 -2.55 5.07
C GLU A 381 1.31 -3.04 4.48
N ILE A 382 0.25 -2.26 4.66
CA ILE A 382 -1.03 -2.52 4.01
C ILE A 382 -1.15 -1.86 2.64
N GLY A 383 -0.15 -1.10 2.23
CA GLY A 383 -0.02 -0.40 0.96
C GLY A 383 0.52 0.99 1.13
N ILE A 384 0.61 1.71 0.01
CA ILE A 384 1.19 3.04 -0.06
C ILE A 384 0.08 4.04 -0.35
N SER A 385 -0.14 4.98 0.56
CA SER A 385 -1.13 6.03 0.41
C SER A 385 -0.52 7.26 -0.29
N THR A 386 -1.27 7.82 -1.22
CA THR A 386 -0.89 9.05 -1.94
C THR A 386 -1.70 10.27 -1.50
N GLN A 387 -2.68 10.08 -0.61
CA GLN A 387 -3.49 11.18 -0.09
C GLN A 387 -2.73 12.02 0.94
N LYS A 388 -3.26 13.21 1.25
CA LYS A 388 -2.65 14.15 2.21
C LYS A 388 -3.32 14.12 3.59
N LEU A 389 -4.51 13.55 3.66
CA LEU A 389 -5.27 13.46 4.90
C LEU A 389 -4.99 12.11 5.56
N HIS A 390 -4.50 12.12 6.82
CA HIS A 390 -4.07 11.00 7.64
C HIS A 390 -2.77 10.36 7.12
N ALA A 391 -2.80 9.12 6.56
CA ALA A 391 -1.59 8.41 6.13
C ALA A 391 -1.11 8.88 4.75
N ARG A 392 0.21 9.00 4.56
CA ARG A 392 0.87 9.28 3.28
C ARG A 392 2.18 8.51 3.19
N GLY A 393 2.42 7.82 2.08
CA GLY A 393 3.54 6.89 1.91
C GLY A 393 3.22 5.47 2.37
N PRO A 394 4.23 4.61 2.64
CA PRO A 394 4.02 3.25 3.11
C PRO A 394 3.27 3.21 4.45
N MET A 395 2.19 2.42 4.50
CA MET A 395 1.31 2.34 5.66
C MET A 395 1.64 1.11 6.51
N GLY A 396 2.50 1.29 7.50
CA GLY A 396 2.79 0.29 8.52
C GLY A 396 1.84 0.38 9.73
N LEU A 397 2.32 -0.05 10.90
CA LEU A 397 1.51 -0.09 12.12
C LEU A 397 1.03 1.30 12.56
N ARG A 398 1.89 2.34 12.45
CA ARG A 398 1.56 3.69 12.95
C ARG A 398 0.44 4.33 12.16
N GLU A 399 0.34 4.06 10.87
CA GLU A 399 -0.68 4.59 9.97
C GLU A 399 -2.06 3.96 10.21
N LEU A 400 -2.11 2.78 10.86
CA LEU A 400 -3.36 2.13 11.30
C LEU A 400 -3.79 2.57 12.72
N THR A 401 -3.31 3.73 13.15
CA THR A 401 -3.62 4.30 14.47
C THR A 401 -4.07 5.75 14.35
N SER A 402 -4.74 6.22 15.38
CA SER A 402 -5.04 7.63 15.63
C SER A 402 -4.43 8.06 16.97
N TYR A 403 -4.88 9.13 17.54
CA TYR A 403 -4.46 9.59 18.87
C TYR A 403 -5.64 10.07 19.68
N LYS A 404 -5.47 10.06 21.02
CA LYS A 404 -6.33 10.75 21.96
C LYS A 404 -5.51 11.57 22.96
N TYR A 405 -6.13 12.53 23.59
CA TYR A 405 -5.51 13.28 24.67
C TYR A 405 -5.88 12.65 26.02
N LYS A 406 -4.86 12.26 26.81
CA LYS A 406 -5.01 11.92 28.23
C LYS A 406 -4.71 13.18 29.02
N ILE A 407 -5.68 13.68 29.78
CA ILE A 407 -5.55 14.95 30.50
C ILE A 407 -5.62 14.66 31.99
N HIS A 408 -4.56 15.04 32.72
CA HIS A 408 -4.46 14.90 34.15
C HIS A 408 -4.56 16.28 34.79
N GLY A 409 -5.52 16.43 35.66
CA GLY A 409 -5.79 17.66 36.41
C GLY A 409 -5.82 17.39 37.92
N ASN A 410 -5.92 18.47 38.67
CA ASN A 410 -6.10 18.49 40.13
C ASN A 410 -7.14 19.53 40.54
N GLY A 411 -8.34 19.44 39.91
CA GLY A 411 -9.47 20.33 40.21
C GLY A 411 -9.49 21.65 39.42
N GLN A 412 -8.70 21.78 38.37
CA GLN A 412 -8.73 22.96 37.51
C GLN A 412 -10.09 23.16 36.86
N ILE A 413 -10.58 24.39 36.87
CA ILE A 413 -11.80 24.84 36.20
C ILE A 413 -11.45 25.90 35.16
N ARG A 414 -12.27 26.00 34.13
CA ARG A 414 -12.17 27.10 33.15
C ARG A 414 -12.93 28.30 33.67
N GLY A 415 -12.22 29.45 33.80
CA GLY A 415 -12.80 30.74 34.15
C GLY A 415 -13.49 31.40 32.96
#